data_69b82878878a56ee419534fd6faaf8a9
#
_entry.id   69b82878878a56ee419534fd6faaf8a9
#
_cell.length_a   1.000
_cell.length_b   1.000
_cell.length_c   1.000
_cell.angle_alpha   90.00
_cell.angle_beta   90.00
_cell.angle_gamma   90.00
#
_symmetry.space_group_name_H-M   'P 1'
#
loop_
_entity.id
_entity.type
_entity.pdbx_description
1 polymer ?
#
loop_
_entity_poly.entity_id
_entity_poly.type
_entity_poly.pdbx_seq_one_letter_code
_entity_poly.pdbx_strand_id
1 'polypeptide(L)'
;MRDAGAVFKIRMGFSKAVRALRSGALRRHKIGHIQAVFDAAPSGCIVLAGDSHAALMPRPVVSRPVLNAGLAGATARSYRRALDLLSAPLPAFLAVLIIGTNDIRSPSALSKPATDDFFSQADHIVDRLQAWTLDTLVSALPPTPFSRASEREPATVEVYSDLLRDVCARRGVSFFDPFASLRAARFGLAEDDAFVEGMHLRDYAAVAARITGHIRDHYGLEQYLENTLPGFDENYYRSWYADTCQYPHGLRRHYLDLGWREGRDPSGHFSTDGYLDANPDVRVAGINPLVHFLEVGFAEGRTGWQKAHTHPTRYRGVGPAT
;
A
#
# COMPACT_ATOMS: atom_id res chain seq x y z
N MET A 1 -6.60 26.93 -53.22
CA MET A 1 -6.07 25.84 -52.34
C MET A 1 -5.36 26.39 -51.09
N ARG A 2 -5.97 27.29 -50.29
CA ARG A 2 -5.31 27.87 -49.10
C ARG A 2 -6.07 27.69 -47.80
N ASP A 3 -7.17 26.89 -47.74
CA ASP A 3 -8.03 26.81 -46.54
C ASP A 3 -8.11 25.45 -45.82
N ALA A 4 -7.62 24.38 -46.44
CA ALA A 4 -7.72 23.05 -45.82
C ALA A 4 -6.73 22.85 -44.65
N GLY A 5 -5.58 23.52 -44.68
CA GLY A 5 -4.55 23.40 -43.65
C GLY A 5 -4.89 24.13 -42.32
N ALA A 6 -5.60 25.25 -42.44
CA ALA A 6 -6.01 26.07 -41.28
C ALA A 6 -7.12 25.35 -40.48
N VAL A 7 -8.12 24.80 -41.18
CA VAL A 7 -9.25 24.05 -40.56
C VAL A 7 -8.75 22.76 -39.87
N PHE A 8 -7.74 22.08 -40.46
CA PHE A 8 -7.15 20.87 -39.85
C PHE A 8 -6.35 21.20 -38.59
N LYS A 9 -5.57 22.30 -38.56
CA LYS A 9 -4.85 22.77 -37.37
C LYS A 9 -5.82 23.20 -36.25
N ILE A 10 -6.93 23.87 -36.56
CA ILE A 10 -7.94 24.30 -35.59
C ILE A 10 -8.65 23.07 -35.02
N ARG A 11 -9.03 22.08 -35.83
CA ARG A 11 -9.65 20.81 -35.34
C ARG A 11 -8.70 20.00 -34.44
N MET A 12 -7.40 19.91 -34.79
CA MET A 12 -6.41 19.24 -33.93
C MET A 12 -6.19 19.98 -32.62
N GLY A 13 -6.16 21.31 -32.63
CA GLY A 13 -6.04 22.15 -31.44
C GLY A 13 -7.25 22.00 -30.52
N PHE A 14 -8.47 21.98 -31.09
CA PHE A 14 -9.72 21.79 -30.33
C PHE A 14 -9.81 20.38 -29.70
N SER A 15 -9.38 19.34 -30.44
CA SER A 15 -9.32 17.97 -29.91
C SER A 15 -8.32 17.83 -28.76
N LYS A 16 -7.13 18.48 -28.86
CA LYS A 16 -6.13 18.49 -27.78
C LYS A 16 -6.63 19.28 -26.57
N ALA A 17 -7.27 20.43 -26.76
CA ALA A 17 -7.84 21.24 -25.69
C ALA A 17 -8.98 20.51 -24.97
N VAL A 18 -9.91 19.88 -25.70
CA VAL A 18 -11.01 19.06 -25.12
C VAL A 18 -10.46 17.85 -24.36
N ARG A 19 -9.42 17.20 -24.89
CA ARG A 19 -8.74 16.07 -24.21
C ARG A 19 -8.03 16.54 -22.94
N ALA A 20 -7.39 17.71 -22.96
CA ALA A 20 -6.74 18.32 -21.80
C ALA A 20 -7.75 18.75 -20.73
N LEU A 21 -8.90 19.32 -21.13
CA LEU A 21 -9.99 19.67 -20.22
C LEU A 21 -10.62 18.42 -19.57
N ARG A 22 -10.86 17.37 -20.36
CA ARG A 22 -11.38 16.09 -19.84
C ARG A 22 -10.36 15.41 -18.91
N SER A 23 -9.07 15.45 -19.24
CA SER A 23 -8.01 14.90 -18.35
C SER A 23 -7.88 15.71 -17.06
N GLY A 24 -8.03 17.03 -17.11
CA GLY A 24 -8.03 17.90 -15.93
C GLY A 24 -9.24 17.68 -15.02
N ALA A 25 -10.45 17.53 -15.60
CA ALA A 25 -11.66 17.21 -14.84
C ALA A 25 -11.57 15.82 -14.18
N LEU A 26 -11.09 14.80 -14.94
CA LEU A 26 -10.89 13.46 -14.42
C LEU A 26 -9.85 13.43 -13.31
N ARG A 27 -8.77 14.21 -13.44
CA ARG A 27 -7.74 14.32 -12.39
C ARG A 27 -8.29 14.99 -11.12
N ARG A 28 -9.06 16.09 -11.24
CA ARG A 28 -9.75 16.72 -10.10
C ARG A 28 -10.71 15.76 -9.41
N HIS A 29 -11.48 14.99 -10.16
CA HIS A 29 -12.39 13.98 -9.62
C HIS A 29 -11.62 12.91 -8.83
N LYS A 30 -10.51 12.41 -9.36
CA LYS A 30 -9.65 11.43 -8.66
C LYS A 30 -9.04 12.01 -7.37
N ILE A 31 -8.56 13.26 -7.38
CA ILE A 31 -8.03 13.92 -6.19
C ILE A 31 -9.13 14.06 -5.13
N GLY A 32 -10.34 14.49 -5.51
CA GLY A 32 -11.49 14.57 -4.60
C GLY A 32 -11.88 13.20 -4.01
N HIS A 33 -11.78 12.13 -4.81
CA HIS A 33 -12.00 10.76 -4.32
C HIS A 33 -10.93 10.34 -3.30
N ILE A 34 -9.64 10.62 -3.58
CA ILE A 34 -8.55 10.33 -2.63
C ILE A 34 -8.76 11.10 -1.32
N GLN A 35 -9.15 12.39 -1.40
CA GLN A 35 -9.44 13.18 -0.21
C GLN A 35 -10.57 12.56 0.62
N ALA A 36 -11.66 12.16 -0.01
CA ALA A 36 -12.78 11.51 0.69
C ALA A 36 -12.35 10.19 1.39
N VAL A 37 -11.45 9.43 0.75
CA VAL A 37 -10.86 8.23 1.36
C VAL A 37 -9.96 8.60 2.55
N PHE A 38 -9.19 9.67 2.45
CA PHE A 38 -8.35 10.17 3.54
C PHE A 38 -9.17 10.69 4.73
N ASP A 39 -10.26 11.42 4.45
CA ASP A 39 -11.16 11.96 5.49
C ASP A 39 -11.87 10.84 6.29
N ALA A 40 -12.09 9.69 5.65
CA ALA A 40 -12.70 8.50 6.27
C ALA A 40 -11.67 7.51 6.85
N ALA A 41 -10.36 7.79 6.72
CA ALA A 41 -9.31 6.86 7.08
C ALA A 41 -9.15 6.73 8.60
N PRO A 42 -8.99 5.51 9.15
CA PRO A 42 -8.57 5.35 10.52
C PRO A 42 -7.10 5.74 10.69
N SER A 43 -6.73 6.18 11.90
CA SER A 43 -5.31 6.43 12.22
C SER A 43 -4.47 5.17 12.06
N GLY A 44 -3.20 5.33 11.74
CA GLY A 44 -2.28 4.22 11.59
C GLY A 44 -2.43 3.42 10.30
N CYS A 45 -3.14 3.93 9.28
CA CYS A 45 -3.24 3.32 7.96
C CYS A 45 -1.91 3.34 7.19
N ILE A 46 -1.84 2.55 6.12
CA ILE A 46 -0.76 2.60 5.13
C ILE A 46 -1.27 3.31 3.88
N VAL A 47 -0.47 4.21 3.32
CA VAL A 47 -0.80 4.96 2.10
C VAL A 47 0.05 4.44 0.94
N LEU A 48 -0.59 3.87 -0.09
CA LEU A 48 0.06 3.63 -1.38
C LEU A 48 0.03 4.92 -2.20
N ALA A 49 1.18 5.50 -2.44
CA ALA A 49 1.37 6.79 -3.09
C ALA A 49 2.10 6.63 -4.43
N GLY A 50 1.81 7.47 -5.43
CA GLY A 50 2.57 7.51 -6.66
C GLY A 50 1.77 7.50 -7.96
N ASP A 51 2.32 6.84 -8.98
CA ASP A 51 1.78 6.83 -10.36
C ASP A 51 0.79 5.66 -10.61
N SER A 52 0.71 5.19 -11.87
CA SER A 52 -0.19 4.10 -12.23
C SER A 52 0.17 2.77 -11.58
N HIS A 53 1.44 2.51 -11.26
CA HIS A 53 1.85 1.29 -10.58
C HIS A 53 1.34 1.26 -9.13
N ALA A 54 1.34 2.40 -8.44
CA ALA A 54 0.67 2.51 -7.13
C ALA A 54 -0.86 2.39 -7.27
N ALA A 55 -1.45 3.06 -8.28
CA ALA A 55 -2.90 3.04 -8.50
C ALA A 55 -3.46 1.65 -8.81
N LEU A 56 -2.69 0.79 -9.50
CA LEU A 56 -3.06 -0.58 -9.88
C LEU A 56 -2.61 -1.63 -8.88
N MET A 57 -1.82 -1.25 -7.86
CA MET A 57 -1.34 -2.19 -6.84
C MET A 57 -2.52 -2.75 -6.05
N PRO A 58 -2.68 -4.08 -5.96
CA PRO A 58 -3.57 -4.66 -4.98
C PRO A 58 -3.12 -4.27 -3.58
N ARG A 59 -4.07 -4.18 -2.67
CA ARG A 59 -3.72 -3.80 -1.30
C ARG A 59 -2.77 -4.84 -0.70
N PRO A 60 -1.63 -4.43 -0.15
CA PRO A 60 -0.77 -5.33 0.61
C PRO A 60 -1.56 -6.01 1.72
N VAL A 61 -1.29 -7.30 1.92
CA VAL A 61 -1.93 -8.09 2.99
C VAL A 61 -1.20 -7.80 4.29
N VAL A 62 -1.69 -6.79 4.99
CA VAL A 62 -1.16 -6.33 6.28
C VAL A 62 -2.31 -6.05 7.23
N SER A 63 -2.04 -6.11 8.54
CA SER A 63 -3.04 -5.89 9.58
C SER A 63 -3.58 -4.45 9.67
N ARG A 64 -3.12 -3.55 8.79
CA ARG A 64 -3.52 -2.15 8.79
C ARG A 64 -4.38 -1.81 7.58
N PRO A 65 -5.33 -0.87 7.70
CA PRO A 65 -6.04 -0.33 6.55
C PRO A 65 -5.06 0.24 5.52
N VAL A 66 -5.25 -0.11 4.25
CA VAL A 66 -4.43 0.38 3.15
C VAL A 66 -5.26 1.33 2.28
N LEU A 67 -4.77 2.54 2.13
CA LEU A 67 -5.36 3.59 1.29
C LEU A 67 -4.58 3.70 -0.02
N ASN A 68 -5.26 3.71 -1.14
CA ASN A 68 -4.62 3.89 -2.43
C ASN A 68 -4.77 5.34 -2.92
N ALA A 69 -3.67 6.08 -2.87
CA ALA A 69 -3.52 7.45 -3.36
C ALA A 69 -2.76 7.53 -4.69
N GLY A 70 -2.65 6.43 -5.42
CA GLY A 70 -2.00 6.40 -6.73
C GLY A 70 -2.77 7.17 -7.80
N LEU A 71 -2.07 7.89 -8.66
CA LEU A 71 -2.62 8.68 -9.77
C LEU A 71 -2.09 8.18 -11.10
N ALA A 72 -2.90 7.41 -11.82
CA ALA A 72 -2.52 6.89 -13.13
C ALA A 72 -2.05 7.99 -14.09
N GLY A 73 -0.88 7.77 -14.71
CA GLY A 73 -0.24 8.71 -15.64
C GLY A 73 0.43 9.92 -14.97
N ALA A 74 0.59 9.92 -13.67
CA ALA A 74 1.27 11.01 -12.99
C ALA A 74 2.79 10.94 -13.19
N THR A 75 3.41 12.08 -13.50
CA THR A 75 4.84 12.33 -13.32
C THR A 75 5.10 12.81 -11.90
N ALA A 76 6.34 12.78 -11.42
CA ALA A 76 6.71 13.31 -10.12
C ALA A 76 6.20 14.74 -9.91
N ARG A 77 6.40 15.62 -10.88
CA ARG A 77 5.89 17.01 -10.87
C ARG A 77 4.37 17.08 -10.73
N SER A 78 3.62 16.26 -11.47
CA SER A 78 2.16 16.30 -11.43
C SER A 78 1.59 15.63 -10.19
N TYR A 79 2.30 14.63 -9.65
CA TYR A 79 1.93 13.99 -8.39
C TYR A 79 2.18 14.92 -7.20
N ARG A 80 3.33 15.58 -7.13
CA ARG A 80 3.60 16.62 -6.13
C ARG A 80 2.48 17.66 -6.06
N ARG A 81 2.09 18.22 -7.22
CA ARG A 81 0.99 19.19 -7.29
C ARG A 81 -0.34 18.62 -6.80
N ALA A 82 -0.58 17.33 -6.96
CA ALA A 82 -1.78 16.67 -6.42
C ALA A 82 -1.70 16.54 -4.90
N LEU A 83 -0.54 16.15 -4.36
CA LEU A 83 -0.32 16.06 -2.91
C LEU A 83 -0.48 17.44 -2.22
N ASP A 84 -0.06 18.52 -2.87
CA ASP A 84 -0.21 19.89 -2.33
C ASP A 84 -1.69 20.31 -2.17
N LEU A 85 -2.61 19.65 -2.87
CA LEU A 85 -4.06 19.88 -2.79
C LEU A 85 -4.77 18.94 -1.80
N LEU A 86 -4.08 17.93 -1.29
CA LEU A 86 -4.64 16.97 -0.34
C LEU A 86 -4.31 17.41 1.10
N SER A 87 -5.31 17.28 1.97
CA SER A 87 -5.08 17.33 3.41
C SER A 87 -4.58 15.97 3.90
N ALA A 88 -3.72 15.99 4.92
CA ALA A 88 -3.22 14.76 5.50
C ALA A 88 -4.38 13.88 6.00
N PRO A 89 -4.31 12.54 5.83
CA PRO A 89 -5.13 11.65 6.64
C PRO A 89 -4.73 11.80 8.11
N LEU A 90 -5.54 11.29 9.03
CA LEU A 90 -5.09 11.09 10.41
C LEU A 90 -3.72 10.42 10.39
N PRO A 91 -2.81 10.66 11.38
CA PRO A 91 -1.44 10.19 11.31
C PRO A 91 -1.36 8.76 10.79
N ALA A 92 -0.84 8.61 9.57
CA ALA A 92 -0.69 7.31 8.94
C ALA A 92 0.59 6.63 9.46
N PHE A 93 0.63 5.31 9.40
CA PHE A 93 1.79 4.55 9.86
C PHE A 93 2.94 4.62 8.84
N LEU A 94 2.62 4.36 7.58
CA LEU A 94 3.62 4.22 6.51
C LEU A 94 3.06 4.77 5.20
N ALA A 95 3.89 5.46 4.43
CA ALA A 95 3.66 5.66 3.00
C ALA A 95 4.57 4.74 2.18
N VAL A 96 4.03 4.12 1.13
CA VAL A 96 4.79 3.39 0.12
C VAL A 96 4.71 4.17 -1.18
N LEU A 97 5.82 4.77 -1.62
CA LEU A 97 5.89 5.61 -2.81
C LEU A 97 6.42 4.83 -4.02
N ILE A 98 5.65 4.81 -5.11
CA ILE A 98 6.04 4.25 -6.42
C ILE A 98 5.84 5.34 -7.47
N ILE A 99 6.92 5.97 -7.94
CA ILE A 99 6.86 7.13 -8.85
C ILE A 99 8.04 7.16 -9.82
N GLY A 100 7.88 7.76 -10.99
CA GLY A 100 8.94 7.99 -11.96
C GLY A 100 8.73 7.33 -13.30
N THR A 101 7.83 6.35 -13.41
CA THR A 101 7.58 5.60 -14.65
C THR A 101 7.14 6.49 -15.83
N ASN A 102 6.47 7.60 -15.55
CA ASN A 102 6.05 8.54 -16.58
C ASN A 102 7.09 9.61 -16.85
N ASP A 103 8.01 9.84 -15.94
CA ASP A 103 9.10 10.81 -16.09
C ASP A 103 10.17 10.30 -17.08
N ILE A 104 10.48 9.00 -17.05
CA ILE A 104 11.44 8.36 -17.96
C ILE A 104 10.96 8.22 -19.41
N ARG A 105 9.73 8.63 -19.75
CA ARG A 105 9.20 8.60 -21.14
C ARG A 105 9.75 9.71 -22.04
N SER A 106 10.36 10.72 -21.45
CA SER A 106 10.93 11.83 -22.22
C SER A 106 12.19 11.39 -22.95
N PRO A 107 12.38 11.73 -24.25
CA PRO A 107 13.65 11.52 -24.93
C PRO A 107 14.83 12.25 -24.26
N SER A 108 14.55 13.26 -23.46
CA SER A 108 15.55 14.02 -22.69
C SER A 108 15.62 13.61 -21.21
N ALA A 109 15.08 12.44 -20.84
CA ALA A 109 15.03 12.00 -19.43
C ALA A 109 16.40 11.97 -18.76
N LEU A 110 17.46 11.59 -19.47
CA LEU A 110 18.83 11.56 -18.96
C LEU A 110 19.54 12.92 -19.00
N SER A 111 18.89 13.99 -19.47
CA SER A 111 19.49 15.32 -19.42
C SER A 111 19.56 15.84 -17.97
N LYS A 112 20.62 16.58 -17.67
CA LYS A 112 20.80 17.16 -16.32
C LYS A 112 19.58 17.96 -15.83
N PRO A 113 18.93 18.85 -16.64
CA PRO A 113 17.73 19.54 -16.18
C PRO A 113 16.57 18.59 -15.83
N ALA A 114 16.39 17.47 -16.54
CA ALA A 114 15.32 16.52 -16.27
C ALA A 114 15.59 15.73 -14.99
N THR A 115 16.82 15.28 -14.77
CA THR A 115 17.23 14.56 -13.56
C THR A 115 17.19 15.44 -12.33
N ASP A 116 17.69 16.70 -12.43
CA ASP A 116 17.63 17.68 -11.34
C ASP A 116 16.16 18.02 -10.97
N ASP A 117 15.29 18.20 -11.99
CA ASP A 117 13.87 18.43 -11.73
C ASP A 117 13.21 17.22 -11.06
N PHE A 118 13.44 16.00 -11.58
CA PHE A 118 12.89 14.80 -10.98
C PHE A 118 13.31 14.64 -9.52
N PHE A 119 14.61 14.80 -9.24
CA PHE A 119 15.14 14.75 -7.87
C PHE A 119 14.43 15.76 -6.95
N SER A 120 14.30 17.02 -7.40
CA SER A 120 13.63 18.07 -6.63
C SER A 120 12.14 17.75 -6.36
N GLN A 121 11.42 17.22 -7.37
CA GLN A 121 10.03 16.85 -7.20
C GLN A 121 9.87 15.64 -6.26
N ALA A 122 10.73 14.63 -6.40
CA ALA A 122 10.73 13.43 -5.55
C ALA A 122 11.07 13.78 -4.10
N ASP A 123 12.07 14.64 -3.87
CA ASP A 123 12.45 15.13 -2.56
C ASP A 123 11.27 15.84 -1.86
N HIS A 124 10.55 16.69 -2.58
CA HIS A 124 9.36 17.34 -2.04
C HIS A 124 8.20 16.35 -1.75
N ILE A 125 8.01 15.34 -2.62
CA ILE A 125 7.00 14.30 -2.39
C ILE A 125 7.30 13.54 -1.09
N VAL A 126 8.55 13.12 -0.90
CA VAL A 126 8.98 12.40 0.31
C VAL A 126 8.81 13.27 1.55
N ASP A 127 9.22 14.55 1.50
CA ASP A 127 9.01 15.52 2.58
C ASP A 127 7.53 15.62 2.98
N ARG A 128 6.65 15.71 1.98
CA ARG A 128 5.22 15.81 2.18
C ARG A 128 4.62 14.54 2.80
N LEU A 129 5.10 13.36 2.37
CA LEU A 129 4.68 12.07 2.94
C LEU A 129 5.19 11.89 4.36
N GLN A 130 6.44 12.28 4.67
CA GLN A 130 6.97 12.27 6.03
C GLN A 130 6.16 13.16 6.99
N ALA A 131 5.59 14.27 6.50
CA ALA A 131 4.73 15.10 7.31
C ALA A 131 3.37 14.43 7.66
N TRP A 132 3.01 13.35 6.95
CA TRP A 132 1.74 12.63 7.12
C TRP A 132 1.88 11.27 7.78
N THR A 133 3.07 10.68 7.77
CA THR A 133 3.32 9.30 8.17
C THR A 133 4.47 9.21 9.17
N LEU A 134 4.47 8.14 9.96
CA LEU A 134 5.59 7.86 10.87
C LEU A 134 6.85 7.47 10.10
N ASP A 135 6.67 6.82 8.93
CA ASP A 135 7.79 6.46 8.05
C ASP A 135 7.34 6.45 6.58
N THR A 136 8.34 6.47 5.67
CA THR A 136 8.14 6.46 4.22
C THR A 136 9.07 5.43 3.58
N LEU A 137 8.50 4.52 2.80
CA LEU A 137 9.20 3.53 2.01
C LEU A 137 9.14 3.90 0.53
N VAL A 138 10.28 4.10 -0.09
CA VAL A 138 10.38 4.51 -1.50
C VAL A 138 10.81 3.32 -2.35
N SER A 139 10.08 3.06 -3.42
CA SER A 139 10.32 1.96 -4.36
C SER A 139 11.29 2.35 -5.46
N ALA A 140 12.13 1.42 -5.92
CA ALA A 140 12.76 1.51 -7.23
C ALA A 140 11.69 1.63 -8.34
N LEU A 141 12.08 2.14 -9.52
CA LEU A 141 11.20 2.12 -10.69
C LEU A 141 11.02 0.68 -11.21
N PRO A 142 9.82 0.34 -11.72
CA PRO A 142 9.63 -0.93 -12.45
C PRO A 142 10.54 -0.99 -13.67
N PRO A 143 11.01 -2.19 -14.07
CA PRO A 143 11.81 -2.37 -15.27
C PRO A 143 10.98 -2.10 -16.54
N THR A 144 11.66 -1.90 -17.66
CA THR A 144 11.05 -1.74 -18.99
C THR A 144 11.03 -3.10 -19.71
N PRO A 145 9.92 -3.51 -20.36
CA PRO A 145 9.90 -4.71 -21.19
C PRO A 145 10.85 -4.58 -22.39
N PHE A 146 11.44 -5.68 -22.83
CA PHE A 146 12.39 -5.69 -23.96
C PHE A 146 11.81 -5.04 -25.22
N SER A 147 10.55 -5.30 -25.56
CA SER A 147 9.86 -4.73 -26.72
C SER A 147 9.73 -3.20 -26.68
N ARG A 148 9.89 -2.58 -25.52
CA ARG A 148 9.78 -1.13 -25.31
C ARG A 148 11.12 -0.45 -25.00
N ALA A 149 12.23 -1.19 -25.04
CA ALA A 149 13.55 -0.66 -24.74
C ALA A 149 13.97 0.50 -25.67
N SER A 150 13.47 0.53 -26.91
CA SER A 150 13.69 1.65 -27.85
C SER A 150 12.87 2.91 -27.56
N GLU A 151 11.72 2.76 -26.87
CA GLU A 151 10.86 3.88 -26.46
C GLU A 151 11.23 4.42 -25.08
N ARG A 152 11.88 3.58 -24.28
CA ARG A 152 12.32 3.87 -22.90
C ARG A 152 13.65 3.19 -22.67
N GLU A 153 14.68 3.98 -22.72
CA GLU A 153 16.03 3.48 -22.48
C GLU A 153 16.13 2.85 -21.09
N PRO A 154 16.52 1.57 -20.98
CA PRO A 154 16.61 0.86 -19.70
C PRO A 154 17.52 1.56 -18.68
N ALA A 155 18.57 2.26 -19.14
CA ALA A 155 19.43 3.06 -18.29
C ALA A 155 18.66 4.16 -17.53
N THR A 156 17.55 4.67 -18.07
CA THR A 156 16.73 5.66 -17.35
C THR A 156 16.09 5.08 -16.09
N VAL A 157 15.72 3.80 -16.09
CA VAL A 157 15.17 3.11 -14.90
C VAL A 157 16.21 3.06 -13.79
N GLU A 158 17.46 2.76 -14.13
CA GLU A 158 18.58 2.70 -13.20
C GLU A 158 18.89 4.09 -12.63
N VAL A 159 19.13 5.07 -13.49
CA VAL A 159 19.43 6.45 -13.08
C VAL A 159 18.33 7.04 -12.20
N TYR A 160 17.05 6.86 -12.55
CA TYR A 160 15.94 7.41 -11.77
C TYR A 160 15.71 6.64 -10.46
N SER A 161 16.01 5.34 -10.41
CA SER A 161 16.01 4.57 -9.17
C SER A 161 17.15 5.02 -8.24
N ASP A 162 18.32 5.36 -8.79
CA ASP A 162 19.43 5.90 -8.01
C ASP A 162 19.11 7.30 -7.47
N LEU A 163 18.48 8.16 -8.26
CA LEU A 163 17.99 9.46 -7.77
C LEU A 163 17.02 9.32 -6.62
N LEU A 164 16.11 8.32 -6.66
CA LEU A 164 15.21 8.03 -5.53
C LEU A 164 15.99 7.51 -4.32
N ARG A 165 17.02 6.70 -4.51
CA ARG A 165 17.91 6.24 -3.43
C ARG A 165 18.64 7.40 -2.78
N ASP A 166 19.11 8.37 -3.58
CA ASP A 166 19.77 9.59 -3.08
C ASP A 166 18.78 10.48 -2.29
N VAL A 167 17.52 10.60 -2.76
CA VAL A 167 16.46 11.27 -1.99
C VAL A 167 16.24 10.56 -0.66
N CYS A 168 16.18 9.22 -0.66
CA CYS A 168 16.01 8.44 0.58
C CYS A 168 17.17 8.65 1.56
N ALA A 169 18.41 8.59 1.08
CA ALA A 169 19.60 8.84 1.89
C ALA A 169 19.57 10.26 2.51
N ARG A 170 19.19 11.27 1.71
CA ARG A 170 19.06 12.65 2.16
C ARG A 170 17.98 12.84 3.21
N ARG A 171 16.84 12.14 3.07
CA ARG A 171 15.66 12.28 3.92
C ARG A 171 15.62 11.30 5.10
N GLY A 172 16.55 10.35 5.16
CA GLY A 172 16.58 9.33 6.20
C GLY A 172 15.39 8.36 6.13
N VAL A 173 14.91 8.05 4.90
CA VAL A 173 13.81 7.11 4.67
C VAL A 173 14.28 5.85 3.95
N SER A 174 13.51 4.77 4.03
CA SER A 174 13.87 3.48 3.46
C SER A 174 13.66 3.44 1.95
N PHE A 175 14.62 2.82 1.23
CA PHE A 175 14.52 2.49 -0.19
C PHE A 175 14.53 0.98 -0.38
N PHE A 176 13.67 0.45 -1.27
CA PHE A 176 13.71 -0.96 -1.60
C PHE A 176 13.25 -1.24 -3.04
N ASP A 177 13.54 -2.42 -3.55
CA ASP A 177 13.14 -2.84 -4.89
C ASP A 177 12.09 -3.97 -4.86
N PRO A 178 10.78 -3.63 -4.96
CA PRO A 178 9.73 -4.63 -5.01
C PRO A 178 9.68 -5.38 -6.35
N PHE A 179 10.36 -4.87 -7.38
CA PHE A 179 10.38 -5.42 -8.73
C PHE A 179 11.59 -6.33 -9.00
N ALA A 180 12.44 -6.60 -8.01
CA ALA A 180 13.68 -7.34 -8.18
C ALA A 180 13.51 -8.71 -8.85
N SER A 181 12.39 -9.42 -8.59
CA SER A 181 12.10 -10.73 -9.22
C SER A 181 11.68 -10.64 -10.69
N LEU A 182 11.35 -9.44 -11.18
CA LEU A 182 10.95 -9.21 -12.57
C LEU A 182 12.13 -8.78 -13.45
N ARG A 183 13.26 -8.39 -12.83
CA ARG A 183 14.41 -7.86 -13.55
C ARG A 183 15.14 -8.96 -14.30
N ALA A 184 15.43 -8.70 -15.58
CA ALA A 184 16.31 -9.53 -16.41
C ALA A 184 17.80 -9.27 -16.06
N ALA A 185 18.71 -9.69 -16.94
CA ALA A 185 20.16 -9.53 -16.76
C ALA A 185 20.62 -8.08 -16.53
N ARG A 186 19.86 -7.09 -17.02
CA ARG A 186 20.09 -5.66 -16.76
C ARG A 186 19.00 -5.13 -15.84
N PHE A 187 19.38 -4.31 -14.88
CA PHE A 187 18.48 -3.74 -13.87
C PHE A 187 17.22 -3.08 -14.48
N GLY A 188 17.38 -2.33 -15.56
CA GLY A 188 16.27 -1.62 -16.19
C GLY A 188 15.37 -2.46 -17.10
N LEU A 189 15.65 -3.75 -17.32
CA LEU A 189 14.94 -4.62 -18.27
C LEU A 189 14.19 -5.74 -17.57
N ALA A 190 13.11 -6.19 -18.22
CA ALA A 190 12.34 -7.38 -17.86
C ALA A 190 11.80 -8.08 -19.10
N GLU A 191 11.39 -9.34 -18.96
CA GLU A 191 10.76 -10.10 -20.03
C GLU A 191 9.37 -9.51 -20.38
N ASP A 192 8.99 -9.57 -21.65
CA ASP A 192 7.77 -8.97 -22.16
C ASP A 192 6.49 -9.60 -21.59
N ASP A 193 6.54 -10.86 -21.25
CA ASP A 193 5.41 -11.61 -20.70
C ASP A 193 4.98 -11.15 -19.29
N ALA A 194 5.88 -10.46 -18.58
CA ALA A 194 5.57 -9.82 -17.29
C ALA A 194 4.62 -8.62 -17.43
N PHE A 195 4.37 -8.13 -18.65
CA PHE A 195 3.63 -6.89 -18.90
C PHE A 195 2.35 -7.10 -19.71
N VAL A 196 1.41 -6.16 -19.54
CA VAL A 196 0.27 -5.93 -20.44
C VAL A 196 0.38 -4.51 -21.00
N GLU A 197 -0.05 -4.30 -22.25
CA GLU A 197 -0.05 -2.99 -22.90
C GLU A 197 1.32 -2.26 -22.85
N GLY A 198 2.39 -3.02 -22.71
CA GLY A 198 3.77 -2.56 -22.75
C GLY A 198 4.28 -1.77 -21.57
N MET A 199 3.48 -1.60 -20.48
CA MET A 199 3.92 -0.79 -19.32
C MET A 199 3.41 -1.27 -17.99
N HIS A 200 2.20 -1.76 -17.94
CA HIS A 200 1.63 -2.23 -16.69
C HIS A 200 1.93 -3.71 -16.51
N LEU A 201 2.20 -4.12 -15.29
CA LEU A 201 2.44 -5.52 -14.99
C LEU A 201 1.19 -6.35 -15.25
N ARG A 202 1.38 -7.56 -15.75
CA ARG A 202 0.31 -8.55 -15.91
C ARG A 202 -0.22 -9.00 -14.54
N ASP A 203 0.70 -9.14 -13.58
CA ASP A 203 0.38 -9.52 -12.21
C ASP A 203 1.12 -8.62 -11.22
N TYR A 204 0.35 -7.89 -10.42
CA TYR A 204 0.85 -7.09 -9.32
C TYR A 204 0.89 -7.85 -7.99
N ALA A 205 0.33 -9.06 -7.90
CA ALA A 205 0.26 -9.80 -6.65
C ALA A 205 1.65 -10.16 -6.10
N ALA A 206 2.58 -10.55 -6.97
CA ALA A 206 3.95 -10.83 -6.58
C ALA A 206 4.66 -9.59 -6.02
N VAL A 207 4.45 -8.42 -6.62
CA VAL A 207 5.01 -7.14 -6.15
C VAL A 207 4.37 -6.75 -4.82
N ALA A 208 3.05 -6.87 -4.68
CA ALA A 208 2.34 -6.61 -3.42
C ALA A 208 2.82 -7.55 -2.30
N ALA A 209 3.07 -8.83 -2.61
CA ALA A 209 3.63 -9.80 -1.65
C ALA A 209 5.04 -9.39 -1.18
N ARG A 210 5.88 -8.88 -2.06
CA ARG A 210 7.22 -8.37 -1.68
C ARG A 210 7.13 -7.12 -0.81
N ILE A 211 6.21 -6.21 -1.12
CA ILE A 211 5.93 -5.03 -0.27
C ILE A 211 5.46 -5.50 1.11
N THR A 212 4.53 -6.45 1.15
CA THR A 212 4.02 -7.05 2.40
C THR A 212 5.15 -7.68 3.23
N GLY A 213 6.01 -8.50 2.60
CA GLY A 213 7.17 -9.11 3.25
C GLY A 213 8.11 -8.06 3.82
N HIS A 214 8.47 -7.05 3.03
CA HIS A 214 9.33 -5.95 3.48
C HIS A 214 8.73 -5.20 4.68
N ILE A 215 7.42 -4.92 4.66
CA ILE A 215 6.73 -4.26 5.77
C ILE A 215 6.80 -5.15 7.03
N ARG A 216 6.58 -6.45 6.90
CA ARG A 216 6.68 -7.40 8.03
C ARG A 216 8.08 -7.43 8.63
N ASP A 217 9.09 -7.54 7.78
CA ASP A 217 10.48 -7.73 8.21
C ASP A 217 11.07 -6.47 8.86
N HIS A 218 10.69 -5.27 8.39
CA HIS A 218 11.32 -4.01 8.81
C HIS A 218 10.50 -3.23 9.84
N TYR A 219 9.17 -3.38 9.83
CA TYR A 219 8.29 -2.60 10.70
C TYR A 219 7.69 -3.41 11.85
N GLY A 220 8.14 -4.67 12.02
CA GLY A 220 7.77 -5.48 13.17
C GLY A 220 6.26 -5.60 13.31
N LEU A 221 5.58 -6.20 12.30
CA LEU A 221 4.14 -6.47 12.39
C LEU A 221 3.78 -7.24 13.66
N GLU A 222 4.67 -8.13 14.12
CA GLU A 222 4.50 -8.81 15.40
C GLU A 222 4.46 -7.82 16.57
N GLN A 223 5.38 -6.86 16.61
CA GLN A 223 5.43 -5.84 17.68
C GLN A 223 4.23 -4.88 17.62
N TYR A 224 3.68 -4.62 16.41
CA TYR A 224 2.47 -3.84 16.24
C TYR A 224 1.22 -4.59 16.74
N LEU A 225 1.08 -5.86 16.40
CA LEU A 225 -0.02 -6.70 16.89
C LEU A 225 0.05 -6.84 18.42
N GLU A 226 1.25 -6.90 18.98
CA GLU A 226 1.46 -6.87 20.43
C GLU A 226 0.93 -5.58 21.08
N ASN A 227 1.10 -4.44 20.42
CA ASN A 227 0.74 -3.13 20.98
C ASN A 227 -0.69 -2.67 20.69
N THR A 228 -1.30 -3.08 19.58
CA THR A 228 -2.57 -2.49 19.13
C THR A 228 -3.61 -3.46 18.58
N LEU A 229 -3.42 -4.78 18.70
CA LEU A 229 -4.28 -5.83 18.10
C LEU A 229 -5.76 -5.40 18.02
N PRO A 230 -6.25 -4.90 16.87
CA PRO A 230 -7.63 -4.48 16.73
C PRO A 230 -8.58 -5.66 16.99
N GLY A 231 -9.69 -5.41 17.67
CA GLY A 231 -10.62 -6.47 18.03
C GLY A 231 -10.22 -7.26 19.28
N PHE A 232 -9.04 -6.99 19.88
CA PHE A 232 -8.69 -7.50 21.20
C PHE A 232 -9.13 -6.51 22.27
N ASP A 233 -9.95 -6.98 23.20
CA ASP A 233 -10.39 -6.24 24.38
C ASP A 233 -9.68 -6.78 25.62
N GLU A 234 -8.73 -6.00 26.13
CA GLU A 234 -7.91 -6.40 27.27
C GLU A 234 -8.72 -6.55 28.55
N ASN A 235 -9.76 -5.71 28.74
CA ASN A 235 -10.62 -5.81 29.93
C ASN A 235 -11.50 -7.06 29.85
N TYR A 236 -12.06 -7.36 28.70
CA TYR A 236 -12.77 -8.60 28.44
C TYR A 236 -11.88 -9.80 28.72
N TYR A 237 -10.68 -9.82 28.11
CA TYR A 237 -9.76 -10.95 28.20
C TYR A 237 -9.30 -11.18 29.65
N ARG A 238 -8.99 -10.11 30.37
CA ARG A 238 -8.63 -10.17 31.79
C ARG A 238 -9.76 -10.69 32.65
N SER A 239 -11.00 -10.25 32.42
CA SER A 239 -12.15 -10.64 33.22
C SER A 239 -12.54 -12.10 33.05
N TRP A 240 -12.43 -12.62 31.81
CA TRP A 240 -12.81 -13.98 31.48
C TRP A 240 -11.69 -15.01 31.61
N TYR A 241 -10.42 -14.60 31.51
CA TYR A 241 -9.26 -15.48 31.52
C TYR A 241 -8.20 -14.99 32.51
N ALA A 242 -8.62 -14.91 33.80
CA ALA A 242 -7.78 -14.39 34.89
C ALA A 242 -6.47 -15.18 35.09
N ASP A 243 -6.43 -16.45 34.70
CA ASP A 243 -5.25 -17.31 34.69
C ASP A 243 -4.12 -16.80 33.79
N THR A 244 -4.43 -15.91 32.86
CA THR A 244 -3.46 -15.36 31.89
C THR A 244 -2.81 -14.06 32.36
N CYS A 245 -3.24 -13.50 33.50
CA CYS A 245 -2.77 -12.18 33.95
C CYS A 245 -1.26 -12.08 34.23
N GLN A 246 -0.61 -13.22 34.49
CA GLN A 246 0.83 -13.29 34.76
C GLN A 246 1.65 -13.75 33.52
N TYR A 247 1.02 -13.85 32.36
CA TYR A 247 1.73 -14.26 31.16
C TYR A 247 2.84 -13.24 30.77
N PRO A 248 4.06 -13.70 30.49
CA PRO A 248 5.14 -12.82 30.05
C PRO A 248 4.69 -11.97 28.83
N HIS A 249 4.98 -10.68 28.86
CA HIS A 249 4.61 -9.72 27.81
C HIS A 249 3.11 -9.39 27.69
N GLY A 250 2.27 -9.85 28.64
CA GLY A 250 0.88 -9.41 28.82
C GLY A 250 -0.19 -10.23 28.08
N LEU A 251 -1.45 -9.83 28.29
CA LEU A 251 -2.64 -10.58 27.87
C LEU A 251 -2.77 -10.71 26.34
N ARG A 252 -2.42 -9.66 25.62
CA ARG A 252 -2.47 -9.62 24.15
C ARG A 252 -1.47 -10.60 23.56
N ARG A 253 -0.25 -10.63 24.12
CA ARG A 253 0.78 -11.59 23.73
C ARG A 253 0.34 -13.02 24.03
N HIS A 254 -0.27 -13.27 25.17
CA HIS A 254 -0.85 -14.57 25.48
C HIS A 254 -1.84 -15.02 24.40
N TYR A 255 -2.77 -14.13 23.98
CA TYR A 255 -3.74 -14.46 22.93
C TYR A 255 -3.05 -14.80 21.61
N LEU A 256 -2.05 -14.02 21.22
CA LEU A 256 -1.31 -14.24 19.96
C LEU A 256 -0.54 -15.56 19.97
N ASP A 257 0.06 -15.95 21.08
CA ASP A 257 0.91 -17.14 21.17
C ASP A 257 0.10 -18.42 21.41
N LEU A 258 -0.82 -18.40 22.35
CA LEU A 258 -1.47 -19.59 22.91
C LEU A 258 -2.99 -19.49 22.91
N GLY A 259 -3.54 -18.36 23.34
CA GLY A 259 -4.95 -18.24 23.71
C GLY A 259 -5.91 -18.61 22.57
N TRP A 260 -5.62 -18.25 21.34
CA TRP A 260 -6.44 -18.64 20.20
C TRP A 260 -6.44 -20.16 19.93
N ARG A 261 -5.32 -20.87 20.22
CA ARG A 261 -5.24 -22.33 20.12
C ARG A 261 -5.99 -23.03 21.23
N GLU A 262 -6.14 -22.33 22.35
CA GLU A 262 -6.95 -22.79 23.49
C GLU A 262 -8.46 -22.49 23.29
N GLY A 263 -8.83 -21.88 22.14
CA GLY A 263 -10.20 -21.47 21.82
C GLY A 263 -10.67 -20.27 22.62
N ARG A 264 -9.77 -19.45 23.17
CA ARG A 264 -10.13 -18.22 23.88
C ARG A 264 -10.51 -17.14 22.89
N ASP A 265 -11.55 -16.39 23.19
CA ASP A 265 -12.00 -15.28 22.37
C ASP A 265 -11.25 -13.99 22.75
N PRO A 266 -10.84 -13.19 21.77
CA PRO A 266 -10.08 -11.96 22.02
C PRO A 266 -10.97 -10.82 22.58
N SER A 267 -12.29 -10.91 22.36
CA SER A 267 -13.28 -9.91 22.80
C SER A 267 -14.68 -10.50 22.88
N GLY A 268 -15.62 -9.71 23.40
CA GLY A 268 -17.04 -10.03 23.40
C GLY A 268 -17.69 -10.10 22.02
N HIS A 269 -17.01 -9.68 20.98
CA HIS A 269 -17.56 -9.58 19.61
C HIS A 269 -16.99 -10.61 18.64
N PHE A 270 -15.80 -11.15 18.90
CA PHE A 270 -15.12 -12.08 18.01
C PHE A 270 -15.07 -13.50 18.61
N SER A 271 -15.58 -14.48 17.85
CA SER A 271 -15.50 -15.90 18.20
C SER A 271 -14.32 -16.56 17.50
N THR A 272 -13.33 -16.98 18.27
CA THR A 272 -12.15 -17.73 17.80
C THR A 272 -12.57 -19.05 17.15
N ASP A 273 -13.34 -19.86 17.87
CA ASP A 273 -13.80 -21.16 17.37
C ASP A 273 -14.80 -21.01 16.22
N GLY A 274 -15.75 -20.09 16.34
CA GLY A 274 -16.74 -19.84 15.27
C GLY A 274 -16.07 -19.45 13.94
N TYR A 275 -15.04 -18.61 14.01
CA TYR A 275 -14.29 -18.25 12.81
C TYR A 275 -13.53 -19.44 12.20
N LEU A 276 -12.85 -20.23 13.02
CA LEU A 276 -12.12 -21.42 12.58
C LEU A 276 -13.05 -22.53 12.07
N ASP A 277 -14.26 -22.67 12.61
CA ASP A 277 -15.27 -23.63 12.13
C ASP A 277 -15.83 -23.23 10.77
N ALA A 278 -16.07 -21.94 10.57
CA ALA A 278 -16.54 -21.41 9.30
C ALA A 278 -15.44 -21.33 8.21
N ASN A 279 -14.15 -21.36 8.60
CA ASN A 279 -13.00 -21.22 7.71
C ASN A 279 -11.98 -22.35 7.96
N PRO A 280 -12.25 -23.59 7.47
CA PRO A 280 -11.38 -24.74 7.72
C PRO A 280 -9.96 -24.61 7.14
N ASP A 281 -9.80 -23.83 6.07
CA ASP A 281 -8.52 -23.49 5.45
C ASP A 281 -7.60 -22.76 6.43
N VAL A 282 -8.13 -21.80 7.18
CA VAL A 282 -7.40 -21.05 8.22
C VAL A 282 -6.99 -21.96 9.37
N ARG A 283 -7.89 -22.85 9.77
CA ARG A 283 -7.63 -23.86 10.81
C ARG A 283 -6.50 -24.80 10.42
N VAL A 284 -6.54 -25.33 9.18
CA VAL A 284 -5.51 -26.24 8.65
C VAL A 284 -4.18 -25.53 8.51
N ALA A 285 -4.18 -24.27 8.11
CA ALA A 285 -2.97 -23.46 7.99
C ALA A 285 -2.36 -23.08 9.35
N GLY A 286 -3.09 -23.28 10.47
CA GLY A 286 -2.62 -22.96 11.82
C GLY A 286 -2.39 -21.47 12.05
N ILE A 287 -3.17 -20.61 11.36
CA ILE A 287 -3.08 -19.16 11.45
C ILE A 287 -4.01 -18.66 12.58
N ASN A 288 -3.57 -17.65 13.34
CA ASN A 288 -4.40 -17.00 14.35
C ASN A 288 -5.66 -16.40 13.69
N PRO A 289 -6.88 -16.77 14.13
CA PRO A 289 -8.12 -16.40 13.45
C PRO A 289 -8.39 -14.89 13.45
N LEU A 290 -8.08 -14.17 14.54
CA LEU A 290 -8.24 -12.72 14.56
C LEU A 290 -7.23 -12.03 13.63
N VAL A 291 -5.98 -12.48 13.62
CA VAL A 291 -4.95 -11.96 12.71
C VAL A 291 -5.36 -12.19 11.25
N HIS A 292 -5.75 -13.41 10.90
CA HIS A 292 -6.25 -13.71 9.56
C HIS A 292 -7.46 -12.86 9.17
N PHE A 293 -8.44 -12.71 10.08
CA PHE A 293 -9.61 -11.88 9.85
C PHE A 293 -9.24 -10.43 9.55
N LEU A 294 -8.31 -9.85 10.33
CA LEU A 294 -7.86 -8.47 10.15
C LEU A 294 -7.05 -8.27 8.85
N GLU A 295 -6.23 -9.27 8.49
CA GLU A 295 -5.35 -9.19 7.32
C GLU A 295 -6.10 -9.41 6.00
N VAL A 296 -6.99 -10.38 5.96
CA VAL A 296 -7.61 -10.87 4.72
C VAL A 296 -9.09 -11.13 4.87
N GLY A 297 -9.49 -11.80 5.96
CA GLY A 297 -10.83 -12.37 6.10
C GLY A 297 -11.95 -11.35 6.08
N PHE A 298 -11.75 -10.16 6.61
CA PHE A 298 -12.74 -9.08 6.55
C PHE A 298 -12.97 -8.63 5.10
N ALA A 299 -11.90 -8.45 4.33
CA ALA A 299 -11.98 -8.05 2.93
C ALA A 299 -12.59 -9.14 2.03
N GLU A 300 -12.38 -10.41 2.38
CA GLU A 300 -12.97 -11.57 1.68
C GLU A 300 -14.41 -11.86 2.10
N GLY A 301 -14.96 -11.13 3.07
CA GLY A 301 -16.30 -11.38 3.60
C GLY A 301 -16.42 -12.69 4.39
N ARG A 302 -15.33 -13.16 5.01
CA ARG A 302 -15.32 -14.37 5.83
C ARG A 302 -16.29 -14.24 7.00
N THR A 303 -17.01 -15.30 7.30
CA THR A 303 -18.07 -15.36 8.33
C THR A 303 -17.63 -16.17 9.57
N GLY A 304 -18.51 -16.31 10.54
CA GLY A 304 -18.30 -17.12 11.74
C GLY A 304 -17.62 -16.38 12.90
N TRP A 305 -17.16 -15.14 12.68
CA TRP A 305 -16.50 -14.37 13.73
C TRP A 305 -17.46 -13.69 14.71
N GLN A 306 -18.70 -13.39 14.26
CA GLN A 306 -19.69 -12.68 15.07
C GLN A 306 -20.20 -13.56 16.23
N LYS A 307 -20.34 -12.96 17.39
CA LYS A 307 -20.93 -13.62 18.56
C LYS A 307 -22.36 -13.13 18.79
N ALA A 308 -23.25 -14.07 19.13
CA ALA A 308 -24.62 -13.75 19.51
C ALA A 308 -24.70 -13.14 20.92
N HIS A 309 -23.68 -13.33 21.75
CA HIS A 309 -23.58 -12.82 23.11
C HIS A 309 -22.13 -12.52 23.48
N THR A 310 -21.91 -11.71 24.51
CA THR A 310 -20.56 -11.27 24.90
C THR A 310 -19.77 -12.32 25.70
N HIS A 311 -20.41 -13.42 26.17
CA HIS A 311 -19.69 -14.48 26.87
C HIS A 311 -18.70 -15.22 25.96
N PRO A 312 -17.62 -15.82 26.51
CA PRO A 312 -16.72 -16.67 25.76
C PRO A 312 -17.43 -17.85 25.10
N THR A 313 -17.01 -18.20 23.87
CA THR A 313 -17.55 -19.35 23.14
C THR A 313 -17.18 -20.66 23.85
N ARG A 314 -15.93 -20.76 24.34
CA ARG A 314 -15.50 -21.83 25.25
C ARG A 314 -15.05 -21.20 26.55
N TYR A 315 -15.83 -21.48 27.62
CA TYR A 315 -15.50 -21.04 28.95
C TYR A 315 -15.05 -22.25 29.81
N ARG A 316 -13.82 -22.18 30.31
CA ARG A 316 -13.26 -23.16 31.25
C ARG A 316 -12.75 -22.44 32.51
N GLY A 317 -13.62 -21.86 33.30
CA GLY A 317 -13.18 -21.18 34.51
C GLY A 317 -14.32 -20.49 35.29
N VAL A 318 -14.01 -19.90 36.44
CA VAL A 318 -14.95 -19.12 37.25
C VAL A 318 -15.21 -17.80 36.54
N GLY A 319 -16.47 -17.47 36.29
CA GLY A 319 -16.90 -16.21 35.65
C GLY A 319 -16.38 -14.97 36.37
N PRO A 320 -16.54 -13.78 35.74
CA PRO A 320 -16.14 -12.54 36.38
C PRO A 320 -16.77 -12.48 37.77
N ALA A 321 -15.97 -12.13 38.78
CA ALA A 321 -16.47 -11.83 40.08
C ALA A 321 -17.52 -10.71 39.95
N THR A 322 -18.75 -10.99 40.30
CA THR A 322 -19.88 -10.06 40.34
C THR A 322 -19.62 -8.90 41.28
#